data_eb805899a0676debbf341fa28b9baf57
#
_entry.id   eb805899a0676debbf341fa28b9baf57
#
_cell.length_a   1.000
_cell.length_b   1.000
_cell.length_c   1.000
_cell.angle_alpha   90.00
_cell.angle_beta   90.00
_cell.angle_gamma   90.00
#
_symmetry.space_group_name_H-M   'P 1'
#
loop_
_entity.id
_entity.type
_entity.pdbx_description
1 polymer ?
#
loop_
_entity_poly.entity_id
_entity_poly.type
_entity_poly.pdbx_seq_one_letter_code
_entity_poly.pdbx_strand_id
1 'polypeptide(L)'
;ASNDGYHWNKVVGGLWNEIISKPSVKNYSTYMVDVAGSAYNWQGVLTPIQKLTYGVYVPTGSVKLLKISSKNEINQYNSSYSFSGALYGLYKDSGCKEKIGEFKIDESGKSNVIADLDLGTYYVNEILAPHGYQKDTTIYTVKVEDEAVVEIEVRDVPQTNLVDLVLVKQDAETGNKAQGMASLKDAKYEFKFYGGLYDKDPGSLGISPLRSWILKTDKTGKILMEDSYKVSGDAFYTDLNGKICLPLGTITVQEIDPPHGYLLDSTVYVQKLDRTSSTSEHISAFKTFSVKDTVNRLKLIKVQEGTQI
;
A
#
# COMPACT_ATOMS: atom_id res chain seq x y z
N ALA A 1 49.61 35.28 -39.93
CA ALA A 1 49.02 34.17 -39.24
C ALA A 1 50.12 33.41 -38.59
N SER A 2 50.29 33.54 -37.27
CA SER A 2 51.26 32.78 -36.53
C SER A 2 50.80 31.30 -36.58
N ASN A 3 51.68 30.54 -37.10
CA ASN A 3 51.52 29.15 -37.29
C ASN A 3 51.94 28.42 -35.97
N ASP A 4 51.37 28.87 -34.86
CA ASP A 4 51.62 28.21 -33.61
C ASP A 4 50.58 27.12 -33.39
N GLY A 5 50.95 25.91 -33.68
CA GLY A 5 50.21 24.73 -33.29
C GLY A 5 49.82 24.73 -31.82
N TYR A 6 50.37 25.65 -31.06
CA TYR A 6 50.08 25.92 -29.66
C TYR A 6 48.66 26.42 -29.40
N HIS A 7 48.10 27.25 -30.29
CA HIS A 7 46.72 27.74 -30.13
C HIS A 7 45.68 26.62 -30.39
N TRP A 8 45.90 25.82 -31.40
CA TRP A 8 45.10 24.65 -31.69
C TRP A 8 45.16 23.60 -30.63
N ASN A 9 46.35 23.26 -30.15
CA ASN A 9 46.50 22.28 -29.06
C ASN A 9 45.88 22.78 -27.74
N LYS A 10 45.86 24.09 -27.49
CA LYS A 10 45.30 24.63 -26.26
C LYS A 10 43.75 24.64 -26.27
N VAL A 11 43.14 24.94 -27.41
CA VAL A 11 41.66 25.01 -27.54
C VAL A 11 41.10 23.60 -27.77
N VAL A 12 41.63 22.86 -28.73
CA VAL A 12 41.12 21.52 -29.07
C VAL A 12 41.60 20.46 -28.06
N GLY A 13 42.82 20.53 -27.59
CA GLY A 13 43.34 19.59 -26.63
C GLY A 13 42.75 19.76 -25.22
N GLY A 14 42.40 21.00 -24.83
CA GLY A 14 41.69 21.25 -23.56
C GLY A 14 40.27 20.65 -23.57
N LEU A 15 39.53 20.90 -24.64
CA LEU A 15 38.18 20.34 -24.82
C LEU A 15 38.19 18.83 -24.93
N TRP A 16 39.18 18.27 -25.66
CA TRP A 16 39.34 16.82 -25.84
C TRP A 16 39.73 16.12 -24.54
N ASN A 17 40.58 16.71 -23.73
CA ASN A 17 40.91 16.16 -22.40
C ASN A 17 39.74 16.19 -21.44
N GLU A 18 38.89 17.19 -21.51
CA GLU A 18 37.68 17.27 -20.72
C GLU A 18 36.66 16.19 -21.12
N ILE A 19 36.50 15.92 -22.41
CA ILE A 19 35.64 14.85 -22.93
C ILE A 19 36.22 13.47 -22.58
N ILE A 20 37.52 13.25 -22.70
CA ILE A 20 38.16 11.95 -22.38
C ILE A 20 38.20 11.67 -20.88
N SER A 21 38.26 12.69 -20.05
CA SER A 21 38.32 12.52 -18.57
C SER A 21 36.97 12.02 -17.97
N LYS A 22 35.90 12.05 -18.76
CA LYS A 22 34.56 11.54 -18.34
C LYS A 22 34.05 10.43 -19.29
N PRO A 23 34.72 9.28 -19.40
CA PRO A 23 34.40 8.25 -20.41
C PRO A 23 33.08 7.50 -20.16
N SER A 24 32.43 7.70 -19.01
CA SER A 24 31.22 7.00 -18.64
C SER A 24 29.91 7.74 -18.94
N VAL A 25 29.99 8.95 -19.47
CA VAL A 25 28.81 9.79 -19.70
C VAL A 25 28.18 9.49 -21.06
N LYS A 26 26.94 9.05 -21.06
CA LYS A 26 26.21 8.58 -22.26
C LYS A 26 25.54 9.70 -23.07
N ASN A 27 25.43 10.92 -22.55
CA ASN A 27 24.61 11.97 -23.13
C ASN A 27 25.47 13.10 -23.71
N TYR A 28 25.83 12.95 -24.98
CA TYR A 28 26.52 13.99 -25.75
C TYR A 28 25.61 14.51 -26.84
N SER A 29 25.32 15.82 -26.83
CA SER A 29 24.83 16.50 -28.02
C SER A 29 25.97 16.76 -28.97
N THR A 30 25.90 16.23 -30.18
CA THR A 30 26.92 16.40 -31.22
C THR A 30 26.64 17.67 -32.02
N TYR A 31 27.55 18.62 -31.93
CA TYR A 31 27.51 19.81 -32.77
C TYR A 31 28.53 19.69 -33.88
N MET A 32 28.11 19.99 -35.11
CA MET A 32 29.02 20.16 -36.23
C MET A 32 29.41 21.63 -36.35
N VAL A 33 30.67 21.91 -36.16
CA VAL A 33 31.19 23.26 -36.40
C VAL A 33 31.88 23.24 -37.77
N ASP A 34 31.32 23.98 -38.72
CA ASP A 34 32.02 24.28 -39.97
C ASP A 34 33.04 25.39 -39.67
N VAL A 35 34.28 25.00 -39.53
CA VAL A 35 35.34 25.98 -39.48
C VAL A 35 35.63 26.42 -40.92
N ALA A 36 35.06 27.56 -41.28
CA ALA A 36 35.38 28.19 -42.57
C ALA A 36 36.80 28.73 -42.53
N GLY A 37 37.71 28.00 -43.10
CA GLY A 37 39.09 28.42 -43.21
C GLY A 37 39.91 27.43 -44.05
N SER A 38 40.92 27.91 -44.69
CA SER A 38 41.91 27.12 -45.40
C SER A 38 43.17 27.09 -44.58
N ALA A 39 43.64 25.88 -44.27
CA ALA A 39 45.01 25.70 -43.69
C ALA A 39 46.00 25.48 -44.82
N TYR A 40 47.08 26.20 -44.79
CA TYR A 40 48.22 25.93 -45.68
C TYR A 40 49.04 24.79 -45.07
N ASN A 41 49.28 23.74 -45.87
CA ASN A 41 50.29 22.77 -45.53
C ASN A 41 51.69 23.38 -45.69
N TRP A 42 52.70 22.67 -45.24
CA TRP A 42 54.12 23.09 -45.31
C TRP A 42 54.60 23.37 -46.74
N GLN A 43 53.90 22.95 -47.76
CA GLN A 43 54.18 23.09 -49.18
C GLN A 43 53.34 24.20 -49.85
N GLY A 44 52.57 24.97 -49.08
CA GLY A 44 51.74 26.05 -49.62
C GLY A 44 50.46 25.62 -50.35
N VAL A 45 50.04 24.37 -50.20
CA VAL A 45 48.81 23.82 -50.79
C VAL A 45 47.64 24.07 -49.85
N LEU A 46 46.58 24.68 -50.33
CA LEU A 46 45.32 24.83 -49.65
C LEU A 46 44.66 23.44 -49.49
N THR A 47 44.59 22.96 -48.29
CA THR A 47 43.80 21.78 -47.98
C THR A 47 42.49 22.17 -47.32
N PRO A 48 41.35 21.62 -47.76
CA PRO A 48 40.07 21.88 -47.09
C PRO A 48 40.20 21.37 -45.62
N ILE A 49 39.80 22.21 -44.70
CA ILE A 49 39.73 21.86 -43.31
C ILE A 49 38.66 20.75 -43.15
N GLN A 50 39.08 19.63 -42.60
CA GLN A 50 38.12 18.54 -42.28
C GLN A 50 37.12 19.02 -41.23
N LYS A 51 35.88 18.62 -41.40
CA LYS A 51 34.79 18.86 -40.47
C LYS A 51 35.17 18.33 -39.09
N LEU A 52 35.28 19.20 -38.09
CA LEU A 52 35.52 18.79 -36.73
C LEU A 52 34.18 18.57 -36.04
N THR A 53 33.93 17.32 -35.64
CA THR A 53 32.77 16.97 -34.84
C THR A 53 33.21 16.87 -33.40
N TYR A 54 32.59 17.62 -32.52
CA TYR A 54 32.82 17.51 -31.08
C TYR A 54 31.50 17.29 -30.34
N GLY A 55 31.56 16.50 -29.28
CA GLY A 55 30.42 16.30 -28.39
C GLY A 55 30.44 17.33 -27.27
N VAL A 56 29.32 17.93 -26.98
CA VAL A 56 29.11 18.76 -25.80
C VAL A 56 28.45 17.90 -24.74
N TYR A 57 29.04 17.88 -23.56
CA TYR A 57 28.42 17.24 -22.41
C TYR A 57 27.19 18.02 -21.97
N VAL A 58 26.03 17.34 -21.93
CA VAL A 58 24.79 17.87 -21.36
C VAL A 58 24.57 17.15 -20.04
N PRO A 59 24.69 17.86 -18.92
CA PRO A 59 24.49 17.23 -17.62
C PRO A 59 23.03 16.79 -17.43
N THR A 60 22.83 15.55 -17.02
CA THR A 60 21.51 14.98 -16.76
C THR A 60 21.54 14.10 -15.52
N GLY A 61 20.37 13.88 -14.92
CA GLY A 61 20.21 12.96 -13.81
C GLY A 61 18.97 12.08 -13.97
N SER A 62 18.66 11.34 -12.95
CA SER A 62 17.58 10.35 -12.95
C SER A 62 16.81 10.38 -11.64
N VAL A 63 15.53 9.97 -11.69
CA VAL A 63 14.67 9.85 -10.52
C VAL A 63 14.04 8.46 -10.48
N LYS A 64 13.92 7.90 -9.28
CA LYS A 64 13.14 6.70 -8.97
C LYS A 64 12.40 6.88 -7.66
N LEU A 65 11.38 6.05 -7.41
CA LEU A 65 10.59 6.09 -6.19
C LEU A 65 10.73 4.80 -5.39
N LEU A 66 10.67 4.94 -4.07
CA LEU A 66 10.44 3.86 -3.12
C LEU A 66 9.13 4.12 -2.39
N LYS A 67 8.11 3.30 -2.64
CA LYS A 67 6.82 3.38 -1.97
C LYS A 67 6.81 2.51 -0.72
N ILE A 68 6.39 3.09 0.40
CA ILE A 68 6.25 2.40 1.68
C ILE A 68 4.89 2.66 2.31
N SER A 69 4.51 1.78 3.24
CA SER A 69 3.31 1.96 4.06
C SER A 69 3.61 2.89 5.25
N SER A 70 2.67 3.77 5.56
CA SER A 70 2.73 4.60 6.77
C SER A 70 2.54 3.79 8.05
N LYS A 71 1.97 2.56 7.97
CA LYS A 71 1.74 1.67 9.11
C LYS A 71 1.84 0.20 8.72
N ASN A 72 3.06 -0.34 8.75
CA ASN A 72 3.36 -1.71 8.35
C ASN A 72 2.58 -2.77 9.12
N GLU A 73 2.22 -2.54 10.38
CA GLU A 73 1.42 -3.46 11.19
C GLU A 73 0.08 -3.83 10.53
N ILE A 74 -0.50 -2.92 9.75
CA ILE A 74 -1.79 -3.12 9.06
C ILE A 74 -1.65 -4.01 7.83
N ASN A 75 -0.58 -3.83 7.06
CA ASN A 75 -0.41 -4.50 5.76
C ASN A 75 0.58 -5.66 5.75
N GLN A 76 1.38 -5.82 6.81
CA GLN A 76 2.38 -6.90 6.88
C GLN A 76 1.71 -8.27 6.85
N TYR A 77 2.19 -9.17 5.97
CA TYR A 77 1.65 -10.52 5.74
C TYR A 77 0.18 -10.55 5.29
N ASN A 78 -0.34 -9.45 4.78
CA ASN A 78 -1.73 -9.30 4.38
C ASN A 78 -1.85 -9.05 2.87
N SER A 79 -2.25 -10.07 2.12
CA SER A 79 -2.38 -10.03 0.66
C SER A 79 -3.52 -9.14 0.16
N SER A 80 -4.33 -8.58 1.05
CA SER A 80 -5.33 -7.56 0.70
C SER A 80 -4.72 -6.17 0.45
N TYR A 81 -3.38 -6.03 0.63
CA TYR A 81 -2.64 -4.82 0.33
C TYR A 81 -1.53 -5.15 -0.66
N SER A 82 -1.41 -4.34 -1.69
CA SER A 82 -0.33 -4.47 -2.68
C SER A 82 0.15 -3.08 -3.07
N PHE A 83 1.46 -2.91 -3.26
CA PHE A 83 2.01 -1.68 -3.87
C PHE A 83 1.90 -1.70 -5.39
N SER A 84 1.77 -2.88 -5.98
CA SER A 84 1.63 -3.05 -7.43
C SER A 84 0.40 -2.33 -7.95
N GLY A 85 0.57 -1.66 -9.08
CA GLY A 85 -0.49 -0.89 -9.73
C GLY A 85 -0.58 0.57 -9.28
N ALA A 86 0.24 1.03 -8.32
CA ALA A 86 0.38 2.44 -8.03
C ALA A 86 1.06 3.16 -9.21
N LEU A 87 0.53 4.33 -9.55
CA LEU A 87 1.09 5.19 -10.60
C LEU A 87 1.37 6.59 -10.04
N TYR A 88 2.56 7.11 -10.34
CA TYR A 88 2.95 8.49 -10.03
C TYR A 88 3.35 9.22 -11.29
N GLY A 89 3.00 10.49 -11.38
CA GLY A 89 3.47 11.39 -12.43
C GLY A 89 4.71 12.15 -12.01
N LEU A 90 5.63 12.38 -12.97
CA LEU A 90 6.71 13.34 -12.84
C LEU A 90 6.35 14.59 -13.63
N TYR A 91 6.48 15.77 -13.03
CA TYR A 91 6.02 17.03 -13.57
C TYR A 91 7.12 18.11 -13.49
N LYS A 92 7.07 19.06 -14.45
CA LYS A 92 7.95 20.22 -14.45
C LYS A 92 7.46 21.37 -13.57
N ASP A 93 6.16 21.40 -13.27
CA ASP A 93 5.53 22.47 -12.51
C ASP A 93 4.92 21.96 -11.19
N SER A 94 4.91 22.84 -10.16
CA SER A 94 4.37 22.52 -8.84
C SER A 94 2.85 22.29 -8.80
N GLY A 95 2.14 22.67 -9.86
CA GLY A 95 0.71 22.41 -10.00
C GLY A 95 0.41 21.07 -10.67
N CYS A 96 1.43 20.27 -10.97
CA CYS A 96 1.33 18.95 -11.61
C CYS A 96 0.50 18.94 -12.89
N LYS A 97 0.69 19.94 -13.77
CA LYS A 97 -0.01 20.08 -15.05
C LYS A 97 0.82 19.61 -16.22
N GLU A 98 2.13 19.86 -16.21
CA GLU A 98 3.07 19.46 -17.27
C GLU A 98 3.73 18.13 -16.91
N LYS A 99 3.04 17.02 -17.21
CA LYS A 99 3.57 15.68 -16.99
C LYS A 99 4.62 15.32 -18.03
N ILE A 100 5.81 14.92 -17.58
CA ILE A 100 6.95 14.53 -18.43
C ILE A 100 7.33 13.06 -18.31
N GLY A 101 6.82 12.37 -17.29
CA GLY A 101 7.09 10.96 -17.09
C GLY A 101 6.09 10.30 -16.15
N GLU A 102 6.18 8.97 -16.05
CA GLU A 102 5.31 8.17 -15.19
C GLU A 102 6.12 7.07 -14.50
N PHE A 103 5.94 6.96 -13.18
CA PHE A 103 6.47 5.87 -12.37
C PHE A 103 5.40 4.81 -12.17
N LYS A 104 5.77 3.56 -12.42
CA LYS A 104 4.97 2.37 -12.12
C LYS A 104 5.62 1.64 -10.96
N ILE A 105 4.85 1.44 -9.90
CA ILE A 105 5.35 0.77 -8.70
C ILE A 105 5.12 -0.74 -8.80
N ASP A 106 6.13 -1.51 -8.46
CA ASP A 106 6.07 -2.97 -8.35
C ASP A 106 5.61 -3.44 -6.96
N GLU A 107 5.50 -4.75 -6.76
CA GLU A 107 5.10 -5.36 -5.49
C GLU A 107 6.07 -5.05 -4.34
N SER A 108 7.34 -4.81 -4.64
CA SER A 108 8.35 -4.45 -3.64
C SER A 108 8.34 -2.96 -3.25
N GLY A 109 7.46 -2.16 -3.85
CA GLY A 109 7.38 -0.72 -3.65
C GLY A 109 8.36 0.09 -4.50
N LYS A 110 9.13 -0.55 -5.40
CA LYS A 110 10.09 0.14 -6.25
C LYS A 110 9.46 0.56 -7.58
N SER A 111 9.88 1.74 -8.07
CA SER A 111 9.48 2.21 -9.39
C SER A 111 10.52 1.87 -10.47
N ASN A 112 10.11 2.02 -11.73
CA ASN A 112 11.05 2.25 -12.82
C ASN A 112 11.85 3.54 -12.59
N VAL A 113 13.00 3.66 -13.26
CA VAL A 113 13.83 4.87 -13.29
C VAL A 113 13.40 5.74 -14.46
N ILE A 114 13.22 7.05 -14.24
CA ILE A 114 13.11 8.04 -15.31
C ILE A 114 14.48 8.71 -15.40
N ALA A 115 15.15 8.47 -16.52
CA ALA A 115 16.52 8.93 -16.77
C ALA A 115 16.55 10.11 -17.76
N ASP A 116 17.74 10.65 -17.99
CA ASP A 116 18.04 11.71 -18.96
C ASP A 116 17.24 13.00 -18.70
N LEU A 117 16.99 13.31 -17.42
CA LEU A 117 16.34 14.53 -17.01
C LEU A 117 17.33 15.69 -16.95
N ASP A 118 16.97 16.85 -17.48
CA ASP A 118 17.71 18.08 -17.30
C ASP A 118 17.87 18.40 -15.82
N LEU A 119 18.97 19.07 -15.44
CA LEU A 119 19.15 19.51 -14.06
C LEU A 119 18.07 20.52 -13.67
N GLY A 120 17.50 20.34 -12.48
CA GLY A 120 16.45 21.25 -12.02
C GLY A 120 15.54 20.64 -10.97
N THR A 121 14.45 21.34 -10.70
CA THR A 121 13.43 20.92 -9.75
C THR A 121 12.24 20.33 -10.48
N TYR A 122 11.80 19.18 -10.01
CA TYR A 122 10.64 18.45 -10.52
C TYR A 122 9.68 18.13 -9.39
N TYR A 123 8.47 17.73 -9.74
CA TYR A 123 7.40 17.43 -8.80
C TYR A 123 6.82 16.06 -9.09
N VAL A 124 6.51 15.32 -8.02
CA VAL A 124 5.93 13.98 -8.10
C VAL A 124 4.61 13.96 -7.36
N ASN A 125 3.57 13.41 -7.98
CA ASN A 125 2.25 13.26 -7.36
C ASN A 125 1.63 11.92 -7.76
N GLU A 126 0.88 11.30 -6.86
CA GLU A 126 0.20 10.05 -7.14
C GLU A 126 -0.98 10.26 -8.10
N ILE A 127 -1.01 9.49 -9.18
CA ILE A 127 -2.11 9.47 -10.15
C ILE A 127 -3.15 8.43 -9.73
N LEU A 128 -2.67 7.22 -9.39
CA LEU A 128 -3.51 6.08 -9.03
C LEU A 128 -2.96 5.38 -7.80
N ALA A 129 -3.78 5.31 -6.74
CA ALA A 129 -3.44 4.55 -5.55
C ALA A 129 -3.58 3.05 -5.77
N PRO A 130 -2.69 2.23 -5.21
CA PRO A 130 -2.77 0.78 -5.31
C PRO A 130 -3.88 0.21 -4.43
N HIS A 131 -4.16 -1.10 -4.56
CA HIS A 131 -5.18 -1.74 -3.76
C HIS A 131 -4.82 -1.73 -2.27
N GLY A 132 -5.79 -1.36 -1.44
CA GLY A 132 -5.68 -1.33 0.02
C GLY A 132 -5.13 -0.02 0.59
N TYR A 133 -4.79 0.96 -0.24
CA TYR A 133 -4.26 2.24 0.22
C TYR A 133 -5.13 3.42 -0.18
N GLN A 134 -5.16 4.42 0.68
CA GLN A 134 -5.71 5.72 0.37
C GLN A 134 -4.78 6.43 -0.61
N LYS A 135 -5.36 7.13 -1.59
CA LYS A 135 -4.61 7.96 -2.53
C LYS A 135 -3.85 9.07 -1.80
N ASP A 136 -2.55 9.12 -2.02
CA ASP A 136 -1.69 10.19 -1.53
C ASP A 136 -1.88 11.46 -2.38
N THR A 137 -2.24 12.55 -1.73
CA THR A 137 -2.42 13.87 -2.38
C THR A 137 -1.19 14.77 -2.23
N THR A 138 -0.12 14.28 -1.61
CA THR A 138 1.13 15.00 -1.41
C THR A 138 1.83 15.24 -2.73
N ILE A 139 2.34 16.46 -2.91
CA ILE A 139 3.25 16.79 -4.01
C ILE A 139 4.67 16.76 -3.47
N TYR A 140 5.45 15.79 -3.92
CA TYR A 140 6.84 15.65 -3.53
C TYR A 140 7.72 16.48 -4.46
N THR A 141 8.68 17.21 -3.90
CA THR A 141 9.66 17.99 -4.66
C THR A 141 10.97 17.23 -4.74
N VAL A 142 11.51 17.11 -5.95
CA VAL A 142 12.81 16.48 -6.21
C VAL A 142 13.73 17.41 -6.98
N LYS A 143 14.99 17.47 -6.54
CA LYS A 143 16.05 18.18 -7.25
C LYS A 143 16.91 17.16 -7.98
N VAL A 144 16.96 17.29 -9.30
CA VAL A 144 17.80 16.48 -10.18
C VAL A 144 19.16 17.14 -10.30
N GLU A 145 20.20 16.38 -9.98
CA GLU A 145 21.60 16.80 -10.04
C GLU A 145 22.37 15.93 -11.03
N ASP A 146 23.52 16.42 -11.47
CA ASP A 146 24.34 15.79 -12.50
C ASP A 146 24.80 14.37 -12.09
N GLU A 147 24.64 13.43 -13.00
CA GLU A 147 25.00 12.01 -12.84
C GLU A 147 24.34 11.30 -11.64
N ALA A 148 23.37 11.95 -10.97
CA ALA A 148 22.73 11.41 -9.80
C ALA A 148 21.46 10.59 -10.15
N VAL A 149 21.27 9.50 -9.40
CA VAL A 149 19.96 8.80 -9.33
C VAL A 149 19.32 9.15 -8.00
N VAL A 150 18.36 10.08 -8.03
CA VAL A 150 17.66 10.51 -6.83
C VAL A 150 16.53 9.54 -6.53
N GLU A 151 16.52 8.95 -5.32
CA GLU A 151 15.42 8.14 -4.83
C GLU A 151 14.54 8.95 -3.89
N ILE A 152 13.24 8.97 -4.14
CA ILE A 152 12.24 9.60 -3.27
C ILE A 152 11.43 8.51 -2.59
N GLU A 153 11.31 8.60 -1.27
CA GLU A 153 10.38 7.80 -0.50
C GLU A 153 8.99 8.45 -0.53
N VAL A 154 7.98 7.71 -0.98
CA VAL A 154 6.57 8.10 -0.98
C VAL A 154 5.79 7.19 -0.05
N ARG A 155 4.83 7.75 0.73
CA ARG A 155 4.16 7.03 1.81
C ARG A 155 2.66 7.05 1.63
N ASP A 156 2.06 5.85 1.60
CA ASP A 156 0.60 5.71 1.58
C ASP A 156 0.06 5.25 2.93
N VAL A 157 -1.15 5.71 3.22
CA VAL A 157 -1.92 5.28 4.38
C VAL A 157 -2.71 4.01 4.03
N PRO A 158 -2.48 2.87 4.74
CA PRO A 158 -3.27 1.67 4.51
C PRO A 158 -4.72 1.90 4.96
N GLN A 159 -5.66 1.47 4.14
CA GLN A 159 -7.10 1.60 4.42
C GLN A 159 -7.54 0.61 5.50
N THR A 160 -8.45 1.04 6.37
CA THR A 160 -8.95 0.25 7.48
C THR A 160 -10.46 0.45 7.66
N ASN A 161 -11.10 -0.45 8.42
CA ASN A 161 -12.46 -0.31 8.91
C ASN A 161 -12.43 0.12 10.36
N LEU A 162 -13.00 1.27 10.69
CA LEU A 162 -13.28 1.60 12.09
C LEU A 162 -14.37 0.67 12.62
N VAL A 163 -14.16 0.12 13.80
CA VAL A 163 -15.06 -0.83 14.43
C VAL A 163 -15.31 -0.44 15.88
N ASP A 164 -16.56 -0.62 16.27
CA ASP A 164 -17.06 -0.38 17.62
C ASP A 164 -17.84 -1.61 18.08
N LEU A 165 -19.10 -1.69 17.67
CA LEU A 165 -20.01 -2.81 17.93
C LEU A 165 -19.72 -3.92 16.91
N VAL A 166 -19.13 -5.03 17.38
CA VAL A 166 -18.73 -6.13 16.49
C VAL A 166 -19.73 -7.28 16.47
N LEU A 167 -20.49 -7.49 17.53
CA LEU A 167 -21.48 -8.57 17.59
C LEU A 167 -22.68 -8.19 18.44
N VAL A 168 -23.86 -8.66 18.00
CA VAL A 168 -25.11 -8.66 18.76
C VAL A 168 -25.65 -10.08 18.81
N LYS A 169 -25.68 -10.65 20.01
CA LYS A 169 -26.30 -11.94 20.31
C LYS A 169 -27.75 -11.72 20.69
N GLN A 170 -28.62 -12.53 20.13
CA GLN A 170 -30.05 -12.47 20.33
C GLN A 170 -30.64 -13.84 20.71
N ASP A 171 -31.73 -13.86 21.44
CA ASP A 171 -32.57 -15.03 21.57
C ASP A 171 -33.36 -15.25 20.26
N ALA A 172 -33.39 -16.49 19.77
CA ALA A 172 -33.98 -16.81 18.47
C ALA A 172 -35.49 -16.50 18.39
N GLU A 173 -36.20 -16.50 19.52
CA GLU A 173 -37.65 -16.28 19.60
C GLU A 173 -38.05 -14.87 20.04
N THR A 174 -37.33 -14.33 21.06
CA THR A 174 -37.69 -13.06 21.72
C THR A 174 -36.80 -11.90 21.31
N GLY A 175 -35.75 -12.15 20.53
CA GLY A 175 -34.77 -11.12 20.13
C GLY A 175 -33.83 -10.73 21.25
N ASN A 176 -33.86 -9.47 21.68
CA ASN A 176 -32.88 -8.93 22.64
C ASN A 176 -33.21 -9.26 24.12
N LYS A 177 -34.23 -10.05 24.39
CA LYS A 177 -34.67 -10.39 25.74
C LYS A 177 -34.48 -11.87 26.02
N ALA A 178 -33.60 -12.20 26.98
CA ALA A 178 -33.43 -13.59 27.42
C ALA A 178 -34.74 -14.15 28.02
N GLN A 179 -34.95 -15.46 27.87
CA GLN A 179 -36.11 -16.16 28.37
C GLN A 179 -35.86 -16.80 29.76
N GLY A 180 -36.86 -16.68 30.64
CA GLY A 180 -36.83 -17.31 31.95
C GLY A 180 -35.57 -16.97 32.78
N MET A 181 -34.81 -17.98 33.13
CA MET A 181 -33.52 -17.85 33.89
C MET A 181 -32.30 -17.75 32.96
N ALA A 182 -32.51 -17.76 31.62
CA ALA A 182 -31.37 -17.64 30.67
C ALA A 182 -30.80 -16.22 30.66
N SER A 183 -29.56 -16.10 30.21
CA SER A 183 -28.83 -14.81 30.12
C SER A 183 -28.11 -14.70 28.80
N LEU A 184 -28.08 -13.52 28.19
CA LEU A 184 -27.28 -13.22 27.01
C LEU A 184 -25.83 -12.83 27.35
N LYS A 185 -25.52 -12.69 28.65
CA LYS A 185 -24.24 -12.25 29.17
C LYS A 185 -23.23 -13.39 29.22
N ASP A 186 -21.96 -13.04 29.03
CA ASP A 186 -20.76 -13.89 29.16
C ASP A 186 -20.66 -15.02 28.09
N ALA A 187 -21.45 -14.99 27.01
CA ALA A 187 -21.17 -15.78 25.82
C ALA A 187 -19.81 -15.45 25.26
N LYS A 188 -18.97 -16.45 25.00
CA LYS A 188 -17.63 -16.22 24.46
C LYS A 188 -17.58 -16.54 22.98
N TYR A 189 -17.00 -15.63 22.23
CA TYR A 189 -16.79 -15.73 20.79
C TYR A 189 -15.32 -15.64 20.45
N GLU A 190 -14.86 -16.52 19.58
CA GLU A 190 -13.54 -16.44 18.98
C GLU A 190 -13.62 -15.66 17.67
N PHE A 191 -12.89 -14.56 17.58
CA PHE A 191 -12.70 -13.75 16.42
C PHE A 191 -11.33 -14.05 15.83
N LYS A 192 -11.25 -14.36 14.52
CA LYS A 192 -9.99 -14.59 13.81
C LYS A 192 -9.92 -13.66 12.60
N PHE A 193 -8.79 -12.99 12.46
CA PHE A 193 -8.54 -12.12 11.33
C PHE A 193 -7.47 -12.73 10.41
N TYR A 194 -7.76 -12.78 9.10
CA TYR A 194 -6.93 -13.37 8.06
C TYR A 194 -6.54 -12.32 7.02
N GLY A 195 -5.27 -12.33 6.61
CA GLY A 195 -4.73 -11.43 5.60
C GLY A 195 -5.03 -11.95 4.20
N GLY A 196 -6.20 -11.62 3.67
CA GLY A 196 -6.68 -12.01 2.35
C GLY A 196 -8.20 -12.03 2.30
N LEU A 197 -8.76 -12.05 1.10
CA LEU A 197 -10.22 -12.02 0.86
C LEU A 197 -10.74 -13.42 0.56
N TYR A 198 -11.41 -14.04 1.52
CA TYR A 198 -11.93 -15.40 1.42
C TYR A 198 -13.45 -15.43 1.52
N ASP A 199 -14.12 -16.23 0.68
CA ASP A 199 -15.56 -16.43 0.70
C ASP A 199 -16.03 -17.46 1.74
N LYS A 200 -15.10 -18.29 2.24
CA LYS A 200 -15.34 -19.33 3.23
C LYS A 200 -14.36 -19.18 4.37
N ASP A 201 -14.63 -19.88 5.49
CA ASP A 201 -13.72 -19.91 6.61
C ASP A 201 -12.30 -20.34 6.20
N PRO A 202 -11.30 -19.44 6.29
CA PRO A 202 -9.92 -19.77 5.92
C PRO A 202 -9.31 -20.84 6.84
N GLY A 203 -9.75 -20.92 8.10
CA GLY A 203 -9.31 -21.96 9.04
C GLY A 203 -9.64 -23.36 8.54
N SER A 204 -10.80 -23.54 7.89
CA SER A 204 -11.18 -24.82 7.28
C SER A 204 -10.30 -25.21 6.08
N LEU A 205 -9.56 -24.26 5.52
CA LEU A 205 -8.60 -24.45 4.44
C LEU A 205 -7.15 -24.59 4.94
N GLY A 206 -6.94 -24.65 6.26
CA GLY A 206 -5.61 -24.74 6.87
C GLY A 206 -4.83 -23.42 6.90
N ILE A 207 -5.48 -22.27 6.64
CA ILE A 207 -4.85 -20.96 6.70
C ILE A 207 -4.86 -20.46 8.14
N SER A 208 -3.69 -20.04 8.63
CA SER A 208 -3.56 -19.48 9.96
C SER A 208 -4.01 -18.01 10.00
N PRO A 209 -4.70 -17.58 11.07
CA PRO A 209 -5.05 -16.18 11.25
C PRO A 209 -3.79 -15.34 11.54
N LEU A 210 -3.83 -14.06 11.16
CA LEU A 210 -2.81 -13.08 11.53
C LEU A 210 -2.98 -12.62 12.99
N ARG A 211 -4.23 -12.53 13.46
CA ARG A 211 -4.59 -12.24 14.84
C ARG A 211 -5.87 -12.98 15.24
N SER A 212 -6.00 -13.24 16.54
CA SER A 212 -7.19 -13.83 17.13
C SER A 212 -7.52 -13.21 18.49
N TRP A 213 -8.81 -13.16 18.80
CA TRP A 213 -9.32 -12.62 20.06
C TRP A 213 -10.46 -13.48 20.57
N ILE A 214 -10.52 -13.69 21.88
CA ILE A 214 -11.71 -14.21 22.55
C ILE A 214 -12.37 -13.03 23.26
N LEU A 215 -13.58 -12.68 22.81
CA LEU A 215 -14.38 -11.62 23.38
C LEU A 215 -15.65 -12.22 23.99
N LYS A 216 -16.27 -11.51 24.96
CA LYS A 216 -17.48 -11.95 25.61
C LYS A 216 -18.57 -10.89 25.58
N THR A 217 -19.83 -11.37 25.55
CA THR A 217 -21.01 -10.50 25.54
C THR A 217 -21.23 -9.85 26.91
N ASP A 218 -21.77 -8.62 26.88
CA ASP A 218 -22.34 -7.96 28.04
C ASP A 218 -23.75 -8.46 28.36
N LYS A 219 -24.39 -7.87 29.38
CA LYS A 219 -25.76 -8.20 29.81
C LYS A 219 -26.82 -7.98 28.73
N THR A 220 -26.52 -7.18 27.70
CA THR A 220 -27.44 -6.88 26.58
C THR A 220 -27.16 -7.75 25.36
N GLY A 221 -26.22 -8.71 25.46
CA GLY A 221 -25.82 -9.58 24.35
C GLY A 221 -24.87 -8.90 23.35
N LYS A 222 -24.26 -7.75 23.70
CA LYS A 222 -23.37 -7.01 22.78
C LYS A 222 -21.90 -7.28 23.08
N ILE A 223 -21.10 -7.22 22.04
CA ILE A 223 -19.64 -7.18 22.12
C ILE A 223 -19.16 -5.92 21.39
N LEU A 224 -18.39 -5.09 22.10
CA LEU A 224 -17.63 -4.01 21.48
C LEU A 224 -16.17 -4.46 21.33
N MET A 225 -15.48 -3.93 20.32
CA MET A 225 -14.07 -4.23 20.12
C MET A 225 -13.21 -3.33 21.03
N GLU A 226 -13.23 -3.67 22.32
CA GLU A 226 -12.55 -2.97 23.40
C GLU A 226 -11.91 -3.96 24.38
N ASP A 227 -10.87 -3.54 25.11
CA ASP A 227 -10.19 -4.40 26.08
C ASP A 227 -11.11 -4.85 27.22
N SER A 228 -12.16 -4.11 27.55
CA SER A 228 -13.15 -4.48 28.57
C SER A 228 -13.98 -5.71 28.21
N TYR A 229 -14.12 -6.02 26.92
CA TYR A 229 -14.80 -7.23 26.41
C TYR A 229 -13.84 -8.36 26.12
N LYS A 230 -12.52 -8.10 26.07
CA LYS A 230 -11.50 -9.09 25.74
C LYS A 230 -11.20 -10.02 26.91
N VAL A 231 -11.34 -11.32 26.68
CA VAL A 231 -10.98 -12.39 27.60
C VAL A 231 -9.53 -12.78 27.41
N SER A 232 -9.10 -12.93 26.15
CA SER A 232 -7.72 -13.24 25.76
C SER A 232 -7.48 -12.93 24.28
N GLY A 233 -6.24 -13.09 23.83
CA GLY A 233 -5.82 -12.96 22.45
C GLY A 233 -4.87 -11.78 22.22
N ASP A 234 -4.66 -11.46 20.95
CA ASP A 234 -3.70 -10.48 20.47
C ASP A 234 -4.07 -9.03 20.85
N ALA A 235 -3.16 -8.09 20.64
CA ALA A 235 -3.48 -6.67 20.63
C ALA A 235 -4.46 -6.35 19.49
N PHE A 236 -5.35 -5.38 19.67
CA PHE A 236 -6.17 -4.90 18.56
C PHE A 236 -5.32 -4.12 17.56
N TYR A 237 -5.74 -4.13 16.29
CA TYR A 237 -5.17 -3.21 15.29
C TYR A 237 -5.61 -1.79 15.59
N THR A 238 -4.73 -0.84 15.31
CA THR A 238 -5.04 0.59 15.44
C THR A 238 -4.63 1.34 14.18
N ASP A 239 -5.38 2.38 13.83
CA ASP A 239 -5.03 3.33 12.77
C ASP A 239 -3.84 4.24 13.17
N LEU A 240 -3.50 5.21 12.32
CA LEU A 240 -2.42 6.17 12.59
C LEU A 240 -2.69 7.06 13.82
N ASN A 241 -3.97 7.21 14.20
CA ASN A 241 -4.39 8.01 15.36
C ASN A 241 -4.54 7.17 16.64
N GLY A 242 -4.23 5.86 16.57
CA GLY A 242 -4.37 4.93 17.70
C GLY A 242 -5.80 4.44 17.92
N LYS A 243 -6.75 4.71 17.01
CA LYS A 243 -8.13 4.23 17.11
C LYS A 243 -8.21 2.78 16.65
N ILE A 244 -8.94 1.96 17.40
CA ILE A 244 -9.12 0.53 17.06
C ILE A 244 -9.80 0.39 15.70
N CYS A 245 -9.25 -0.48 14.87
CA CYS A 245 -9.71 -0.73 13.51
C CYS A 245 -9.49 -2.19 13.10
N LEU A 246 -10.07 -2.59 11.99
CA LEU A 246 -9.76 -3.85 11.31
C LEU A 246 -9.15 -3.54 9.93
N PRO A 247 -8.02 -4.18 9.56
CA PRO A 247 -7.46 -4.07 8.22
C PRO A 247 -8.43 -4.62 7.15
N LEU A 248 -8.11 -4.43 5.88
CA LEU A 248 -8.68 -5.22 4.79
C LEU A 248 -8.31 -6.68 4.96
N GLY A 249 -9.22 -7.60 4.62
CA GLY A 249 -8.99 -9.03 4.78
C GLY A 249 -10.28 -9.78 5.06
N THR A 250 -10.19 -10.87 5.79
CA THR A 250 -11.35 -11.67 6.19
C THR A 250 -11.39 -11.82 7.70
N ILE A 251 -12.54 -11.56 8.30
CA ILE A 251 -12.80 -11.84 9.71
C ILE A 251 -13.79 -12.98 9.84
N THR A 252 -13.49 -13.93 10.73
CA THR A 252 -14.42 -14.98 11.13
C THR A 252 -14.79 -14.87 12.60
N VAL A 253 -16.01 -15.29 12.92
CA VAL A 253 -16.54 -15.29 14.28
C VAL A 253 -17.22 -16.60 14.55
N GLN A 254 -16.93 -17.23 15.69
CA GLN A 254 -17.57 -18.47 16.13
C GLN A 254 -17.82 -18.42 17.63
N GLU A 255 -18.99 -18.89 18.07
CA GLU A 255 -19.24 -19.11 19.48
C GLU A 255 -18.43 -20.30 19.98
N ILE A 256 -17.74 -20.13 21.10
CA ILE A 256 -16.93 -21.20 21.73
C ILE A 256 -17.44 -21.58 23.13
N ASP A 257 -18.25 -20.73 23.75
CA ASP A 257 -18.85 -20.97 25.06
C ASP A 257 -20.19 -20.24 25.12
N PRO A 258 -21.34 -20.97 25.10
CA PRO A 258 -22.64 -20.35 25.13
C PRO A 258 -22.97 -19.77 26.50
N PRO A 259 -23.81 -18.74 26.58
CA PRO A 259 -24.21 -18.19 27.86
C PRO A 259 -25.21 -19.09 28.55
N HIS A 260 -25.41 -18.85 29.84
CA HIS A 260 -26.32 -19.66 30.65
C HIS A 260 -27.73 -19.78 30.02
N GLY A 261 -28.17 -21.03 29.84
CA GLY A 261 -29.50 -21.33 29.34
C GLY A 261 -29.65 -21.38 27.84
N TYR A 262 -28.58 -21.25 27.07
CA TYR A 262 -28.59 -21.38 25.62
C TYR A 262 -27.79 -22.57 25.10
N LEU A 263 -28.11 -23.02 23.90
CA LEU A 263 -27.34 -24.05 23.20
C LEU A 263 -26.20 -23.36 22.43
N LEU A 264 -25.10 -24.07 22.26
CA LEU A 264 -23.95 -23.59 21.48
C LEU A 264 -24.32 -23.47 20.00
N ASP A 265 -24.09 -22.30 19.40
CA ASP A 265 -24.09 -22.11 17.96
C ASP A 265 -22.67 -22.36 17.40
N SER A 266 -22.48 -23.52 16.77
CA SER A 266 -21.19 -23.91 16.19
C SER A 266 -20.92 -23.26 14.81
N THR A 267 -21.80 -22.41 14.33
CA THR A 267 -21.66 -21.74 13.04
C THR A 267 -20.45 -20.83 13.02
N VAL A 268 -19.65 -20.93 11.96
CA VAL A 268 -18.58 -19.96 11.68
C VAL A 268 -19.12 -18.90 10.73
N TYR A 269 -19.21 -17.69 11.23
CA TYR A 269 -19.61 -16.52 10.43
C TYR A 269 -18.39 -15.92 9.75
N VAL A 270 -18.48 -15.62 8.47
CA VAL A 270 -17.36 -15.12 7.66
C VAL A 270 -17.73 -13.78 7.03
N GLN A 271 -16.83 -12.79 7.10
CA GLN A 271 -17.02 -11.51 6.45
C GLN A 271 -15.75 -11.03 5.76
N LYS A 272 -15.84 -10.65 4.48
CA LYS A 272 -14.78 -9.99 3.75
C LYS A 272 -14.84 -8.48 4.00
N LEU A 273 -13.67 -7.91 4.27
CA LEU A 273 -13.46 -6.48 4.46
C LEU A 273 -12.64 -5.98 3.28
N ASP A 274 -13.30 -5.63 2.19
CA ASP A 274 -12.64 -5.22 0.97
C ASP A 274 -12.80 -3.71 0.73
N ARG A 275 -11.94 -3.18 -0.15
CA ARG A 275 -11.90 -1.77 -0.53
C ARG A 275 -13.23 -1.34 -1.17
N THR A 276 -13.77 -0.23 -0.68
CA THR A 276 -14.98 0.40 -1.24
C THR A 276 -14.69 1.71 -1.96
N SER A 277 -13.55 2.36 -1.67
CA SER A 277 -13.11 3.63 -2.25
C SER A 277 -11.60 3.76 -2.16
N SER A 278 -10.98 4.54 -3.05
CA SER A 278 -9.54 4.85 -2.98
C SER A 278 -9.23 6.20 -2.31
N THR A 279 -10.24 6.96 -1.95
CA THR A 279 -10.06 8.34 -1.47
C THR A 279 -10.13 8.48 0.05
N SER A 280 -10.56 7.46 0.76
CA SER A 280 -10.73 7.48 2.21
C SER A 280 -9.77 6.51 2.90
N GLU A 281 -9.18 6.93 4.03
CA GLU A 281 -8.42 6.07 4.93
C GLU A 281 -9.35 5.01 5.55
N HIS A 282 -10.52 5.43 6.02
CA HIS A 282 -11.51 4.53 6.61
C HIS A 282 -12.58 4.15 5.60
N ILE A 283 -12.81 2.85 5.49
CA ILE A 283 -13.85 2.25 4.67
C ILE A 283 -14.95 1.67 5.56
N SER A 284 -16.12 1.41 4.99
CA SER A 284 -17.31 0.89 5.70
C SER A 284 -17.71 -0.49 5.16
N ALA A 285 -16.75 -1.41 5.07
CA ALA A 285 -17.00 -2.78 4.65
C ALA A 285 -17.48 -3.66 5.80
N PHE A 286 -17.04 -3.39 7.03
CA PHE A 286 -17.42 -4.13 8.22
C PHE A 286 -18.92 -3.95 8.54
N LYS A 287 -19.59 -5.05 8.87
CA LYS A 287 -20.96 -5.08 9.38
C LYS A 287 -20.99 -5.86 10.68
N THR A 288 -21.69 -5.34 11.69
CA THR A 288 -21.91 -6.01 12.96
C THR A 288 -22.52 -7.40 12.75
N PHE A 289 -21.91 -8.43 13.34
CA PHE A 289 -22.49 -9.78 13.33
C PHE A 289 -23.75 -9.84 14.17
N SER A 290 -24.78 -10.48 13.65
CA SER A 290 -26.03 -10.74 14.36
C SER A 290 -26.23 -12.24 14.50
N VAL A 291 -26.15 -12.73 15.72
CA VAL A 291 -26.20 -14.16 16.05
C VAL A 291 -27.46 -14.46 16.88
N LYS A 292 -28.17 -15.53 16.54
CA LYS A 292 -29.41 -15.93 17.21
C LYS A 292 -29.28 -17.33 17.78
N ASP A 293 -29.43 -17.46 19.08
CA ASP A 293 -29.32 -18.74 19.76
C ASP A 293 -30.66 -19.25 20.27
N THR A 294 -30.75 -20.57 20.32
CA THR A 294 -31.92 -21.27 20.84
C THR A 294 -31.75 -21.54 22.33
N VAL A 295 -32.78 -21.23 23.11
CA VAL A 295 -32.80 -21.56 24.54
C VAL A 295 -32.81 -23.08 24.76
N ASN A 296 -32.02 -23.54 25.71
CA ASN A 296 -32.03 -24.93 26.16
C ASN A 296 -33.32 -25.19 26.91
N ARG A 297 -34.17 -26.10 26.41
CA ARG A 297 -35.52 -26.40 26.99
C ARG A 297 -35.61 -27.85 27.38
N LEU A 298 -36.15 -28.08 28.56
CA LEU A 298 -36.61 -29.40 28.99
C LEU A 298 -38.12 -29.55 28.62
N LYS A 299 -38.47 -30.51 27.78
CA LYS A 299 -39.85 -30.85 27.46
C LYS A 299 -40.27 -32.04 28.38
N LEU A 300 -41.15 -31.78 29.33
CA LEU A 300 -41.80 -32.83 30.08
C LEU A 300 -43.02 -33.33 29.36
N ILE A 301 -43.08 -34.62 29.06
CA ILE A 301 -44.26 -35.30 28.48
C ILE A 301 -44.83 -36.23 29.57
N LYS A 302 -46.02 -35.94 30.02
CA LYS A 302 -46.75 -36.84 30.87
C LYS A 302 -47.36 -37.95 30.01
N VAL A 303 -46.94 -39.16 30.19
CA VAL A 303 -47.55 -40.33 29.54
C VAL A 303 -48.36 -41.12 30.53
N GLN A 304 -49.43 -41.74 30.03
CA GLN A 304 -50.22 -42.67 30.84
C GLN A 304 -49.41 -43.95 31.04
N GLU A 305 -49.48 -44.52 32.24
CA GLU A 305 -48.80 -45.80 32.57
C GLU A 305 -49.28 -46.89 31.57
N GLY A 306 -48.35 -47.58 30.94
CA GLY A 306 -48.61 -48.64 29.97
C GLY A 306 -48.67 -48.20 28.49
N THR A 307 -48.43 -46.91 28.16
CA THR A 307 -48.30 -46.44 26.78
C THR A 307 -46.83 -46.45 26.38
N GLN A 308 -46.42 -47.29 25.42
CA GLN A 308 -45.06 -47.18 24.79
C GLN A 308 -45.08 -45.97 23.86
N ILE A 309 -44.01 -45.17 23.92
CA ILE A 309 -43.73 -44.04 23.00
C ILE A 309 -43.02 -44.57 21.77
#